data_85ab88dca6080739fb08720194e46914
#
_entry.id   85ab88dca6080739fb08720194e46914
#
_cell.length_a   1.000
_cell.length_b   1.000
_cell.length_c   1.000
_cell.angle_alpha   90.00
_cell.angle_beta   90.00
_cell.angle_gamma   90.00
#
_symmetry.space_group_name_H-M   'P 1'
#
loop_
_entity.id
_entity.type
_entity.pdbx_description
1 polymer ?
#
loop_
_entity_poly.entity_id
_entity_poly.type
_entity_poly.pdbx_seq_one_letter_code
_entity_poly.pdbx_strand_id
1 'polypeptide(L)'
;MNITVSLDQLSRRQPGGIATYVRGLVAALASLEAGDLVGLTPSDPVDLGALAITPRRIGLPVGVLTRLWSRWPVGVPSGSDVVHATSLAGPFGGGRSAAVHSVAVHDLLWRDEPDATTAHGRRFHEGRLRLIRRRSDVRVFTSSPGLDDRLVDDGFDRSRLHRIHLGVDDDTTPAAPAAVARLLADAGVEGPFTLYAGTREPRKNIERLARAHAQARVAAPELGPLVIVGPSGWGSVTLDDAVVIGRVTRELLRGLYRDATVVAYVPRNEGWGLPPVEALAQGSRVVSSTTTPSVRANAEVDLADPLDVDAIADALRRSLERPDTPEARARRRASVAELTWRQCALDHLAGWRCE
;
A
#
# COMPACT_ATOMS: atom_id res chain seq x y z
N MET A 1 -3.54 -27.35 -1.26
CA MET A 1 -3.69 -26.53 -2.48
C MET A 1 -2.33 -26.01 -2.88
N ASN A 2 -1.94 -26.13 -4.16
CA ASN A 2 -0.66 -25.66 -4.68
C ASN A 2 -0.86 -24.22 -5.21
N ILE A 3 -0.37 -23.23 -4.46
CA ILE A 3 -0.56 -21.81 -4.78
C ILE A 3 0.74 -21.24 -5.34
N THR A 4 0.71 -20.78 -6.56
CA THR A 4 1.83 -20.09 -7.22
C THR A 4 1.59 -18.59 -7.22
N VAL A 5 2.53 -17.81 -6.69
CA VAL A 5 2.43 -16.36 -6.53
C VAL A 5 3.57 -15.66 -7.27
N SER A 6 3.32 -14.60 -8.00
CA SER A 6 4.38 -13.81 -8.62
C SER A 6 5.05 -12.89 -7.59
N LEU A 7 6.38 -12.88 -7.53
CA LEU A 7 7.19 -12.10 -6.59
C LEU A 7 8.06 -11.04 -7.30
N ASP A 8 7.74 -10.73 -8.55
CA ASP A 8 8.48 -9.75 -9.38
C ASP A 8 8.56 -8.34 -8.76
N GLN A 9 7.56 -7.97 -7.96
CA GLN A 9 7.52 -6.67 -7.28
C GLN A 9 8.57 -6.54 -6.17
N LEU A 10 9.01 -7.67 -5.59
CA LEU A 10 10.05 -7.68 -4.55
C LEU A 10 11.46 -7.45 -5.12
N SER A 11 11.67 -7.59 -6.44
CA SER A 11 12.94 -7.30 -7.11
C SER A 11 13.14 -5.82 -7.45
N ARG A 12 12.14 -4.97 -7.24
CA ARG A 12 12.23 -3.55 -7.56
C ARG A 12 13.13 -2.81 -6.58
N ARG A 13 13.94 -1.87 -7.08
CA ARG A 13 14.83 -1.03 -6.25
C ARG A 13 14.08 -0.23 -5.17
N GLN A 14 12.84 0.15 -5.45
CA GLN A 14 11.95 0.85 -4.52
C GLN A 14 10.63 0.10 -4.45
N PRO A 15 10.57 -0.98 -3.67
CA PRO A 15 9.33 -1.70 -3.44
C PRO A 15 8.37 -0.79 -2.66
N GLY A 16 7.20 -0.55 -3.25
CA GLY A 16 6.13 0.27 -2.65
C GLY A 16 5.06 -0.57 -1.97
N GLY A 17 3.84 -0.03 -1.87
CA GLY A 17 2.69 -0.71 -1.25
C GLY A 17 2.39 -2.10 -1.82
N ILE A 18 2.68 -2.35 -3.11
CA ILE A 18 2.50 -3.68 -3.71
C ILE A 18 3.45 -4.70 -3.07
N ALA A 19 4.69 -4.33 -2.76
CA ALA A 19 5.61 -5.25 -2.08
C ALA A 19 5.17 -5.52 -0.63
N THR A 20 4.59 -4.53 0.05
CA THR A 20 3.97 -4.73 1.37
C THR A 20 2.80 -5.71 1.28
N TYR A 21 1.93 -5.55 0.28
CA TYR A 21 0.85 -6.50 0.00
C TYR A 21 1.37 -7.92 -0.26
N VAL A 22 2.38 -8.10 -1.11
CA VAL A 22 2.97 -9.42 -1.41
C VAL A 22 3.48 -10.08 -0.13
N ARG A 23 4.23 -9.35 0.69
CA ARG A 23 4.77 -9.88 1.95
C ARG A 23 3.66 -10.24 2.93
N GLY A 24 2.68 -9.35 3.11
CA GLY A 24 1.55 -9.57 4.01
C GLY A 24 0.69 -10.76 3.59
N LEU A 25 0.33 -10.85 2.30
CA LEU A 25 -0.45 -11.96 1.77
C LEU A 25 0.27 -13.30 1.93
N VAL A 26 1.54 -13.39 1.51
CA VAL A 26 2.31 -14.65 1.59
C VAL A 26 2.50 -15.08 3.04
N ALA A 27 2.84 -14.18 3.95
CA ALA A 27 2.99 -14.49 5.36
C ALA A 27 1.66 -15.00 5.98
N ALA A 28 0.54 -14.36 5.64
CA ALA A 28 -0.77 -14.75 6.13
C ALA A 28 -1.25 -16.09 5.54
N LEU A 29 -1.03 -16.35 4.24
CA LEU A 29 -1.33 -17.64 3.62
C LEU A 29 -0.52 -18.79 4.28
N ALA A 30 0.76 -18.54 4.57
CA ALA A 30 1.60 -19.52 5.26
C ALA A 30 1.11 -19.78 6.70
N SER A 31 0.78 -18.73 7.44
CA SER A 31 0.24 -18.80 8.80
C SER A 31 -1.14 -19.51 8.88
N LEU A 32 -1.92 -19.45 7.80
CA LEU A 32 -3.19 -20.17 7.67
C LEU A 32 -3.03 -21.61 7.17
N GLU A 33 -1.80 -22.06 6.92
CA GLU A 33 -1.54 -23.38 6.33
C GLU A 33 -2.37 -23.62 5.05
N ALA A 34 -2.50 -22.56 4.22
CA ALA A 34 -3.40 -22.56 3.05
C ALA A 34 -3.01 -23.60 1.99
N GLY A 35 -1.79 -24.13 2.05
CA GLY A 35 -1.22 -25.12 1.15
C GLY A 35 0.24 -24.83 0.80
N ASP A 36 0.76 -25.51 -0.21
CA ASP A 36 2.13 -25.31 -0.68
C ASP A 36 2.25 -24.01 -1.46
N LEU A 37 3.12 -23.11 -0.99
CA LEU A 37 3.35 -21.82 -1.60
C LEU A 37 4.62 -21.84 -2.46
N VAL A 38 4.47 -21.51 -3.75
CA VAL A 38 5.58 -21.35 -4.70
C VAL A 38 5.65 -19.91 -5.18
N GLY A 39 6.82 -19.28 -5.01
CA GLY A 39 7.06 -17.90 -5.41
C GLY A 39 7.84 -17.80 -6.72
N LEU A 40 7.24 -17.27 -7.77
CA LEU A 40 7.95 -17.03 -9.03
C LEU A 40 8.86 -15.79 -8.91
N THR A 41 10.16 -16.01 -9.02
CA THR A 41 11.17 -14.96 -8.93
C THR A 41 11.91 -14.76 -10.25
N PRO A 42 12.22 -13.52 -10.66
CA PRO A 42 13.10 -13.24 -11.79
C PRO A 42 14.56 -13.63 -11.46
N SER A 43 15.47 -13.42 -12.41
CA SER A 43 16.91 -13.52 -12.14
C SER A 43 17.45 -12.40 -11.27
N ASP A 44 16.73 -11.26 -11.23
CA ASP A 44 17.06 -10.12 -10.38
C ASP A 44 17.02 -10.53 -8.89
N PRO A 45 17.83 -9.90 -8.04
CA PRO A 45 17.80 -10.18 -6.60
C PRO A 45 16.42 -9.91 -6.00
N VAL A 46 15.90 -10.85 -5.22
CA VAL A 46 14.66 -10.74 -4.49
C VAL A 46 14.94 -10.99 -3.02
N ASP A 47 14.66 -10.01 -2.19
CA ASP A 47 14.70 -10.17 -0.75
C ASP A 47 13.41 -10.85 -0.26
N LEU A 48 13.47 -12.12 0.06
CA LEU A 48 12.35 -12.86 0.63
C LEU A 48 12.25 -12.70 2.15
N GLY A 49 13.34 -12.31 2.82
CA GLY A 49 13.37 -12.21 4.28
C GLY A 49 12.94 -13.51 4.94
N ALA A 50 11.99 -13.43 5.88
CA ALA A 50 11.43 -14.57 6.60
C ALA A 50 10.17 -15.19 5.95
N LEU A 51 9.88 -14.92 4.66
CA LEU A 51 8.69 -15.45 4.00
C LEU A 51 8.79 -16.99 3.86
N ALA A 52 7.80 -17.69 4.38
CA ALA A 52 7.65 -19.14 4.25
C ALA A 52 7.04 -19.49 2.87
N ILE A 53 7.86 -19.37 1.82
CA ILE A 53 7.49 -19.66 0.44
C ILE A 53 8.66 -20.31 -0.28
N THR A 54 8.41 -21.34 -1.10
CA THR A 54 9.43 -22.00 -1.91
C THR A 54 9.74 -21.16 -3.14
N PRO A 55 10.94 -20.56 -3.27
CA PRO A 55 11.25 -19.75 -4.44
C PRO A 55 11.50 -20.60 -5.67
N ARG A 56 10.85 -20.23 -6.78
CA ARG A 56 11.13 -20.78 -8.11
C ARG A 56 11.75 -19.71 -8.99
N ARG A 57 13.07 -19.77 -9.13
CA ARG A 57 13.83 -18.82 -9.96
C ARG A 57 13.69 -19.14 -11.45
N ILE A 58 13.31 -18.13 -12.24
CA ILE A 58 13.06 -18.27 -13.71
C ILE A 58 14.28 -17.79 -14.47
N GLY A 59 15.40 -17.52 -14.08
CA GLY A 59 16.61 -17.20 -14.84
C GLY A 59 16.51 -16.05 -15.87
N LEU A 60 15.43 -15.29 -15.85
CA LEU A 60 15.16 -14.16 -16.76
C LEU A 60 15.05 -12.86 -15.98
N PRO A 61 15.62 -11.73 -16.48
CA PRO A 61 15.41 -10.42 -15.88
C PRO A 61 13.94 -10.04 -15.84
N VAL A 62 13.53 -9.28 -14.81
CA VAL A 62 12.12 -8.90 -14.59
C VAL A 62 11.49 -8.22 -15.80
N GLY A 63 12.22 -7.37 -16.52
CA GLY A 63 11.70 -6.68 -17.71
C GLY A 63 11.41 -7.62 -18.88
N VAL A 64 12.17 -8.71 -19.05
CA VAL A 64 11.93 -9.75 -20.05
C VAL A 64 10.77 -10.63 -19.62
N LEU A 65 10.82 -11.09 -18.35
CA LEU A 65 9.84 -11.99 -17.79
C LEU A 65 8.42 -11.40 -17.84
N THR A 66 8.24 -10.15 -17.44
CA THR A 66 6.93 -9.48 -17.48
C THR A 66 6.38 -9.33 -18.89
N ARG A 67 7.23 -9.18 -19.92
CA ARG A 67 6.80 -9.19 -21.32
C ARG A 67 6.33 -10.59 -21.75
N LEU A 68 7.06 -11.63 -21.40
CA LEU A 68 6.71 -13.01 -21.72
C LEU A 68 5.41 -13.42 -21.04
N TRP A 69 5.19 -13.01 -19.80
CA TRP A 69 3.98 -13.28 -19.03
C TRP A 69 2.70 -12.67 -19.64
N SER A 70 2.82 -11.76 -20.58
CA SER A 70 1.67 -11.32 -21.37
C SER A 70 1.16 -12.34 -22.39
N ARG A 71 2.00 -13.35 -22.72
CA ARG A 71 1.73 -14.34 -23.77
C ARG A 71 1.77 -15.77 -23.27
N TRP A 72 2.68 -16.09 -22.34
CA TRP A 72 2.90 -17.44 -21.83
C TRP A 72 3.10 -17.44 -20.32
N PRO A 73 2.64 -18.48 -19.60
CA PRO A 73 2.80 -18.61 -18.15
C PRO A 73 4.22 -19.16 -17.81
N VAL A 74 5.27 -18.50 -18.29
CA VAL A 74 6.66 -18.94 -18.13
C VAL A 74 7.01 -19.14 -16.65
N GLY A 75 7.53 -20.32 -16.32
CA GLY A 75 7.96 -20.67 -14.97
C GLY A 75 6.85 -21.15 -14.04
N VAL A 76 5.59 -21.08 -14.44
CA VAL A 76 4.49 -21.64 -13.63
C VAL A 76 4.62 -23.16 -13.56
N PRO A 77 4.65 -23.79 -12.35
CA PRO A 77 4.72 -25.24 -12.20
C PRO A 77 3.48 -25.92 -12.79
N SER A 78 3.69 -27.08 -13.41
CA SER A 78 2.58 -27.99 -13.74
C SER A 78 1.96 -28.50 -12.44
N GLY A 79 0.63 -28.49 -12.34
CA GLY A 79 -0.09 -28.92 -11.13
C GLY A 79 -0.31 -27.80 -10.11
N SER A 80 -0.08 -26.54 -10.47
CA SER A 80 -0.59 -25.42 -9.67
C SER A 80 -2.11 -25.41 -9.67
N ASP A 81 -2.73 -25.40 -8.49
CA ASP A 81 -4.18 -25.22 -8.37
C ASP A 81 -4.56 -23.75 -8.61
N VAL A 82 -3.74 -22.83 -8.08
CA VAL A 82 -3.91 -21.40 -8.21
C VAL A 82 -2.63 -20.77 -8.75
N VAL A 83 -2.79 -19.85 -9.71
CA VAL A 83 -1.75 -18.89 -10.13
C VAL A 83 -2.24 -17.48 -9.83
N HIS A 84 -1.58 -16.83 -8.89
CA HIS A 84 -1.89 -15.45 -8.49
C HIS A 84 -0.83 -14.47 -8.97
N ALA A 85 -1.23 -13.56 -9.85
CA ALA A 85 -0.43 -12.41 -10.25
C ALA A 85 -0.64 -11.28 -9.24
N THR A 86 0.39 -10.94 -8.49
CA THR A 86 0.31 -9.90 -7.44
C THR A 86 0.19 -8.47 -7.97
N SER A 87 0.29 -8.31 -9.28
CA SER A 87 0.06 -7.05 -10.00
C SER A 87 -0.23 -7.32 -11.47
N LEU A 88 -0.53 -6.26 -12.22
CA LEU A 88 -0.68 -6.31 -13.68
C LEU A 88 0.57 -6.83 -14.42
N ALA A 89 1.71 -6.93 -13.77
CA ALA A 89 2.95 -7.45 -14.38
C ALA A 89 3.06 -8.98 -14.36
N GLY A 90 2.17 -9.68 -13.65
CA GLY A 90 2.26 -11.13 -13.39
C GLY A 90 1.86 -12.05 -14.55
N PRO A 91 1.87 -13.39 -14.32
CA PRO A 91 1.71 -14.45 -15.33
C PRO A 91 0.25 -14.81 -15.59
N PHE A 92 -0.49 -14.00 -16.30
CA PHE A 92 -1.87 -14.28 -16.70
C PHE A 92 -2.09 -14.36 -18.22
N GLY A 93 -1.02 -14.36 -19.02
CA GLY A 93 -1.08 -14.59 -20.46
C GLY A 93 -1.06 -16.07 -20.83
N GLY A 94 -1.51 -16.39 -22.05
CA GLY A 94 -1.51 -17.75 -22.58
C GLY A 94 -2.71 -18.60 -22.16
N GLY A 95 -2.56 -19.92 -22.32
CA GLY A 95 -3.58 -20.89 -21.96
C GLY A 95 -3.71 -21.15 -20.45
N ARG A 96 -4.62 -22.02 -20.06
CA ARG A 96 -4.79 -22.45 -18.65
C ARG A 96 -3.55 -23.23 -18.19
N SER A 97 -2.82 -22.69 -17.23
CA SER A 97 -1.69 -23.35 -16.57
C SER A 97 -2.02 -23.78 -15.14
N ALA A 98 -3.24 -23.49 -14.68
CA ALA A 98 -3.77 -23.83 -13.36
C ALA A 98 -5.30 -23.92 -13.44
N ALA A 99 -5.94 -24.47 -12.39
CA ALA A 99 -7.39 -24.47 -12.26
C ALA A 99 -7.94 -23.05 -12.11
N VAL A 100 -7.27 -22.23 -11.32
CA VAL A 100 -7.63 -20.84 -11.07
C VAL A 100 -6.51 -19.88 -11.47
N HIS A 101 -6.82 -18.92 -12.33
CA HIS A 101 -5.96 -17.77 -12.59
C HIS A 101 -6.55 -16.53 -11.92
N SER A 102 -5.69 -15.74 -11.27
CA SER A 102 -6.10 -14.52 -10.59
C SER A 102 -5.06 -13.42 -10.67
N VAL A 103 -5.50 -12.17 -10.53
CA VAL A 103 -4.65 -10.99 -10.57
C VAL A 103 -5.15 -9.94 -9.58
N ALA A 104 -4.21 -9.29 -8.87
CA ALA A 104 -4.51 -8.10 -8.09
C ALA A 104 -4.38 -6.85 -8.96
N VAL A 105 -5.44 -6.05 -9.02
CA VAL A 105 -5.45 -4.70 -9.60
C VAL A 105 -5.53 -3.71 -8.44
N HIS A 106 -4.43 -2.98 -8.20
CA HIS A 106 -4.32 -2.11 -7.03
C HIS A 106 -4.90 -0.72 -7.25
N ASP A 107 -4.77 -0.21 -8.48
CA ASP A 107 -5.22 1.12 -8.87
C ASP A 107 -5.30 1.27 -10.40
N LEU A 108 -5.73 2.43 -10.84
CA LEU A 108 -5.67 2.92 -12.22
C LEU A 108 -4.94 4.27 -12.30
N LEU A 109 -3.97 4.50 -11.42
CA LEU A 109 -3.28 5.78 -11.25
C LEU A 109 -2.57 6.29 -12.51
N TRP A 110 -2.19 5.40 -13.42
CA TRP A 110 -1.65 5.82 -14.72
C TRP A 110 -2.67 6.56 -15.61
N ARG A 111 -3.96 6.48 -15.30
CA ARG A 111 -5.03 7.25 -15.94
C ARG A 111 -5.30 8.55 -15.22
N ASP A 112 -5.32 8.50 -13.88
CA ASP A 112 -5.66 9.63 -13.03
C ASP A 112 -4.52 10.66 -12.97
N GLU A 113 -3.27 10.19 -13.02
CA GLU A 113 -2.05 10.97 -12.94
C GLU A 113 -1.14 10.65 -14.14
N PRO A 114 -1.55 11.03 -15.36
CA PRO A 114 -0.84 10.66 -16.58
C PRO A 114 0.61 11.17 -16.60
N ASP A 115 0.87 12.30 -15.95
CA ASP A 115 2.22 12.89 -15.84
C ASP A 115 3.11 12.14 -14.82
N ALA A 116 2.50 11.37 -13.93
CA ALA A 116 3.19 10.51 -12.98
C ALA A 116 3.67 9.18 -13.58
N THR A 117 3.33 8.91 -14.86
CA THR A 117 3.65 7.65 -15.52
C THR A 117 4.18 7.90 -16.93
N THR A 118 5.26 7.22 -17.30
CA THR A 118 5.79 7.33 -18.67
C THR A 118 4.78 6.82 -19.71
N ALA A 119 4.86 7.33 -20.95
CA ALA A 119 4.02 6.85 -22.05
C ALA A 119 4.17 5.33 -22.29
N HIS A 120 5.37 4.78 -22.05
CA HIS A 120 5.59 3.33 -22.09
C HIS A 120 4.85 2.61 -20.96
N GLY A 121 4.92 3.11 -19.72
CA GLY A 121 4.21 2.57 -18.56
C GLY A 121 2.70 2.57 -18.78
N ARG A 122 2.13 3.69 -19.25
CA ARG A 122 0.68 3.76 -19.56
C ARG A 122 0.27 2.70 -20.59
N ARG A 123 1.01 2.59 -21.72
CA ARG A 123 0.72 1.56 -22.73
C ARG A 123 0.83 0.14 -22.19
N PHE A 124 1.81 -0.11 -21.31
CA PHE A 124 1.98 -1.40 -20.66
C PHE A 124 0.76 -1.73 -19.80
N HIS A 125 0.38 -0.86 -18.86
CA HIS A 125 -0.75 -1.10 -17.95
C HIS A 125 -2.07 -1.24 -18.70
N GLU A 126 -2.35 -0.37 -19.69
CA GLU A 126 -3.55 -0.47 -20.52
C GLU A 126 -3.60 -1.77 -21.34
N GLY A 127 -2.44 -2.18 -21.87
CA GLY A 127 -2.33 -3.44 -22.62
C GLY A 127 -2.63 -4.66 -21.73
N ARG A 128 -2.11 -4.65 -20.49
CA ARG A 128 -2.32 -5.71 -19.51
C ARG A 128 -3.79 -5.75 -19.03
N LEU A 129 -4.37 -4.59 -18.74
CA LEU A 129 -5.77 -4.49 -18.32
C LEU A 129 -6.71 -5.01 -19.42
N ARG A 130 -6.48 -4.63 -20.69
CA ARG A 130 -7.22 -5.16 -21.85
C ARG A 130 -7.08 -6.68 -22.00
N LEU A 131 -5.90 -7.23 -21.74
CA LEU A 131 -5.69 -8.69 -21.80
C LEU A 131 -6.53 -9.39 -20.74
N ILE A 132 -6.52 -8.93 -19.49
CA ILE A 132 -7.29 -9.50 -18.38
C ILE A 132 -8.79 -9.39 -18.66
N ARG A 133 -9.25 -8.25 -19.20
CA ARG A 133 -10.67 -8.07 -19.55
C ARG A 133 -11.17 -9.13 -20.53
N ARG A 134 -10.34 -9.50 -21.53
CA ARG A 134 -10.67 -10.53 -22.53
C ARG A 134 -10.63 -11.97 -22.00
N ARG A 135 -9.99 -12.18 -20.87
CA ARG A 135 -9.82 -13.48 -20.21
C ARG A 135 -10.92 -13.65 -19.15
N SER A 136 -12.08 -14.21 -19.55
CA SER A 136 -13.22 -14.43 -18.62
C SER A 136 -12.89 -15.41 -17.49
N ASP A 137 -11.86 -16.25 -17.64
CA ASP A 137 -11.38 -17.22 -16.68
C ASP A 137 -10.43 -16.64 -15.61
N VAL A 138 -10.05 -15.36 -15.72
CA VAL A 138 -9.15 -14.70 -14.74
C VAL A 138 -9.98 -13.96 -13.70
N ARG A 139 -9.82 -14.31 -12.43
CA ARG A 139 -10.42 -13.60 -11.28
C ARG A 139 -9.60 -12.35 -10.95
N VAL A 140 -10.28 -11.27 -10.63
CA VAL A 140 -9.65 -9.97 -10.37
C VAL A 140 -9.86 -9.57 -8.92
N PHE A 141 -8.79 -9.36 -8.19
CA PHE A 141 -8.84 -8.89 -6.82
C PHE A 141 -8.60 -7.39 -6.73
N THR A 142 -9.45 -6.69 -6.01
CA THR A 142 -9.42 -5.22 -5.87
C THR A 142 -9.53 -4.81 -4.41
N SER A 143 -8.96 -3.66 -4.05
CA SER A 143 -8.94 -3.19 -2.67
C SER A 143 -10.03 -2.15 -2.35
N SER A 144 -10.75 -1.60 -3.34
CA SER A 144 -11.72 -0.54 -3.07
C SER A 144 -12.97 -0.63 -3.95
N PRO A 145 -14.16 -0.21 -3.41
CA PRO A 145 -15.41 -0.16 -4.19
C PRO A 145 -15.29 0.71 -5.43
N GLY A 146 -14.66 1.88 -5.32
CA GLY A 146 -14.52 2.79 -6.46
C GLY A 146 -13.65 2.21 -7.58
N LEU A 147 -12.72 1.32 -7.27
CA LEU A 147 -11.95 0.60 -8.29
C LEU A 147 -12.82 -0.45 -9.00
N ASP A 148 -13.66 -1.18 -8.24
CA ASP A 148 -14.59 -2.14 -8.83
C ASP A 148 -15.52 -1.46 -9.85
N ASP A 149 -16.12 -0.34 -9.47
CA ASP A 149 -17.05 0.40 -10.34
C ASP A 149 -16.34 0.86 -11.62
N ARG A 150 -15.12 1.38 -11.52
CA ARG A 150 -14.33 1.77 -12.69
C ARG A 150 -13.96 0.61 -13.60
N LEU A 151 -13.69 -0.58 -13.04
CA LEU A 151 -13.44 -1.79 -13.84
C LEU A 151 -14.72 -2.28 -14.54
N VAL A 152 -15.88 -2.19 -13.88
CA VAL A 152 -17.16 -2.50 -14.49
C VAL A 152 -17.44 -1.53 -15.65
N ASP A 153 -17.22 -0.24 -15.48
CA ASP A 153 -17.31 0.78 -16.54
C ASP A 153 -16.37 0.49 -17.71
N ASP A 154 -15.21 -0.08 -17.43
CA ASP A 154 -14.25 -0.58 -18.44
C ASP A 154 -14.70 -1.88 -19.13
N GLY A 155 -15.84 -2.46 -18.74
CA GLY A 155 -16.42 -3.67 -19.31
C GLY A 155 -15.93 -4.98 -18.69
N PHE A 156 -15.48 -4.95 -17.43
CA PHE A 156 -15.26 -6.16 -16.64
C PHE A 156 -16.61 -6.70 -16.10
N ASP A 157 -16.76 -8.01 -16.10
CA ASP A 157 -17.89 -8.65 -15.44
C ASP A 157 -17.70 -8.54 -13.91
N ARG A 158 -18.71 -8.00 -13.21
CA ARG A 158 -18.69 -7.81 -11.76
C ARG A 158 -18.53 -9.14 -11.00
N SER A 159 -19.01 -10.25 -11.53
CA SER A 159 -18.87 -11.58 -10.92
C SER A 159 -17.43 -12.05 -10.79
N ARG A 160 -16.52 -11.47 -11.57
CA ARG A 160 -15.07 -11.77 -11.53
C ARG A 160 -14.30 -10.90 -10.58
N LEU A 161 -14.92 -9.85 -10.01
CA LEU A 161 -14.30 -8.91 -9.11
C LEU A 161 -14.47 -9.38 -7.66
N HIS A 162 -13.38 -9.65 -7.00
CA HIS A 162 -13.32 -10.10 -5.61
C HIS A 162 -12.63 -9.03 -4.78
N ARG A 163 -13.32 -8.50 -3.78
CA ARG A 163 -12.75 -7.49 -2.90
C ARG A 163 -11.86 -8.12 -1.86
N ILE A 164 -10.73 -7.46 -1.60
CA ILE A 164 -9.78 -7.82 -0.56
C ILE A 164 -9.55 -6.66 0.40
N HIS A 165 -9.31 -7.00 1.66
CA HIS A 165 -8.93 -6.05 2.69
C HIS A 165 -7.40 -5.99 2.77
N LEU A 166 -6.80 -4.90 2.28
CA LEU A 166 -5.38 -4.66 2.53
C LEU A 166 -5.23 -4.15 3.96
N GLY A 167 -4.35 -4.78 4.72
CA GLY A 167 -4.29 -4.57 6.15
C GLY A 167 -2.91 -4.22 6.68
N VAL A 168 -2.81 -4.31 7.97
CA VAL A 168 -1.57 -4.21 8.76
C VAL A 168 -1.14 -5.59 9.24
N ASP A 169 0.11 -5.70 9.67
CA ASP A 169 0.64 -6.93 10.25
C ASP A 169 -0.10 -7.27 11.56
N ASP A 170 -0.25 -8.56 11.86
CA ASP A 170 -0.83 -9.03 13.14
C ASP A 170 0.06 -8.62 14.33
N ASP A 171 1.40 -8.68 14.15
CA ASP A 171 2.33 -8.08 15.10
C ASP A 171 2.49 -6.60 14.80
N THR A 172 1.86 -5.75 15.60
CA THR A 172 1.94 -4.29 15.55
C THR A 172 2.85 -3.69 16.61
N THR A 173 3.74 -4.49 17.21
CA THR A 173 4.63 -4.03 18.30
C THR A 173 5.51 -2.87 17.85
N PRO A 174 5.40 -1.68 18.46
CA PRO A 174 6.22 -0.53 18.14
C PRO A 174 7.58 -0.63 18.84
N ALA A 175 8.60 0.05 18.30
CA ALA A 175 9.85 0.25 19.01
C ALA A 175 9.63 0.94 20.35
N ALA A 176 10.55 0.68 21.31
CA ALA A 176 10.52 1.32 22.61
C ALA A 176 10.57 2.86 22.46
N PRO A 177 9.86 3.63 23.34
CA PRO A 177 9.84 5.09 23.26
C PRO A 177 11.24 5.73 23.25
N ALA A 178 12.19 5.18 24.00
CA ALA A 178 13.58 5.67 24.02
C ALA A 178 14.29 5.55 22.66
N ALA A 179 14.01 4.51 21.86
CA ALA A 179 14.59 4.34 20.53
C ALA A 179 14.00 5.36 19.54
N VAL A 180 12.71 5.66 19.64
CA VAL A 180 12.04 6.69 18.82
C VAL A 180 12.58 8.08 19.21
N ALA A 181 12.66 8.39 20.50
CA ALA A 181 13.19 9.66 21.00
C ALA A 181 14.63 9.89 20.53
N ARG A 182 15.49 8.86 20.58
CA ARG A 182 16.87 8.95 20.07
C ARG A 182 16.90 9.23 18.57
N LEU A 183 16.11 8.51 17.76
CA LEU A 183 16.03 8.74 16.32
C LEU A 183 15.63 10.18 15.99
N LEU A 184 14.64 10.73 16.72
CA LEU A 184 14.17 12.09 16.55
C LEU A 184 15.23 13.12 16.98
N ALA A 185 15.88 12.90 18.13
CA ALA A 185 16.96 13.77 18.63
C ALA A 185 18.16 13.79 17.67
N ASP A 186 18.56 12.65 17.11
CA ASP A 186 19.63 12.55 16.09
C ASP A 186 19.27 13.35 14.82
N ALA A 187 17.97 13.56 14.55
CA ALA A 187 17.44 14.38 13.46
C ALA A 187 17.13 15.84 13.87
N GLY A 188 17.46 16.25 15.09
CA GLY A 188 17.20 17.61 15.60
C GLY A 188 15.75 17.88 15.96
N VAL A 189 14.96 16.85 16.26
CA VAL A 189 13.55 16.97 16.64
C VAL A 189 13.37 16.66 18.13
N GLU A 190 12.94 17.66 18.88
CA GLU A 190 12.62 17.53 20.30
C GLU A 190 11.13 17.88 20.52
N GLY A 191 10.44 17.08 21.36
CA GLY A 191 9.04 17.30 21.71
C GLY A 191 8.04 16.78 20.66
N PRO A 192 6.86 17.45 20.54
CA PRO A 192 5.79 17.01 19.64
C PRO A 192 6.19 17.16 18.16
N PHE A 193 5.64 16.31 17.29
CA PHE A 193 5.89 16.35 15.84
C PHE A 193 4.69 15.87 15.05
N THR A 194 4.55 16.38 13.84
CA THR A 194 3.65 15.86 12.81
C THR A 194 4.40 14.87 11.93
N LEU A 195 3.84 13.69 11.68
CA LEU A 195 4.49 12.64 10.88
C LEU A 195 3.87 12.50 9.49
N TYR A 196 4.70 12.47 8.46
CA TYR A 196 4.37 11.90 7.15
C TYR A 196 5.20 10.64 6.92
N ALA A 197 4.53 9.54 6.50
CA ALA A 197 5.21 8.30 6.13
C ALA A 197 4.89 7.89 4.69
N GLY A 198 5.91 7.72 3.86
CA GLY A 198 5.75 7.31 2.47
C GLY A 198 6.90 7.76 1.56
N THR A 199 6.85 7.36 0.28
CA THR A 199 7.78 7.85 -0.74
C THR A 199 7.56 9.33 -1.04
N ARG A 200 8.64 10.04 -1.32
CA ARG A 200 8.59 11.46 -1.71
C ARG A 200 8.37 11.57 -3.21
N GLU A 201 7.12 11.58 -3.61
CA GLU A 201 6.65 11.68 -5.00
C GLU A 201 5.65 12.82 -5.15
N PRO A 202 5.57 13.50 -6.31
CA PRO A 202 4.61 14.61 -6.52
C PRO A 202 3.15 14.21 -6.23
N ARG A 203 2.76 12.97 -6.58
CA ARG A 203 1.43 12.42 -6.33
C ARG A 203 1.08 12.35 -4.83
N LYS A 204 2.09 12.15 -3.98
CA LYS A 204 1.92 12.10 -2.51
C LYS A 204 1.68 13.47 -1.87
N ASN A 205 1.77 14.55 -2.67
CA ASN A 205 1.32 15.89 -2.30
C ASN A 205 2.06 16.53 -1.09
N ILE A 206 3.30 16.14 -0.86
CA ILE A 206 4.05 16.49 0.35
C ILE A 206 4.33 18.00 0.40
N GLU A 207 4.59 18.65 -0.74
CA GLU A 207 4.83 20.10 -0.80
C GLU A 207 3.61 20.90 -0.34
N ARG A 208 2.39 20.46 -0.75
CA ARG A 208 1.16 21.12 -0.29
C ARG A 208 0.91 20.81 1.19
N LEU A 209 1.19 19.59 1.65
CA LEU A 209 1.15 19.26 3.07
C LEU A 209 2.12 20.13 3.87
N ALA A 210 3.34 20.35 3.42
CA ALA A 210 4.32 21.18 4.12
C ALA A 210 3.84 22.63 4.25
N ARG A 211 3.28 23.20 3.18
CA ARG A 211 2.69 24.56 3.22
C ARG A 211 1.50 24.65 4.19
N ALA A 212 0.58 23.67 4.12
CA ALA A 212 -0.58 23.62 5.01
C ALA A 212 -0.15 23.42 6.47
N HIS A 213 0.84 22.57 6.72
CA HIS A 213 1.39 22.36 8.04
C HIS A 213 2.05 23.62 8.61
N ALA A 214 2.87 24.31 7.82
CA ALA A 214 3.47 25.60 8.23
C ALA A 214 2.40 26.62 8.62
N GLN A 215 1.34 26.74 7.83
CA GLN A 215 0.19 27.60 8.11
C GLN A 215 -0.55 27.18 9.41
N ALA A 216 -0.85 25.89 9.58
CA ALA A 216 -1.56 25.37 10.76
C ALA A 216 -0.75 25.56 12.03
N ARG A 217 0.57 25.37 11.97
CA ARG A 217 1.49 25.44 13.12
C ARG A 217 1.57 26.85 13.73
N VAL A 218 1.29 27.90 12.98
CA VAL A 218 1.23 29.28 13.52
C VAL A 218 0.19 29.39 14.63
N ALA A 219 -0.96 28.75 14.45
CA ALA A 219 -2.08 28.78 15.43
C ALA A 219 -2.07 27.55 16.36
N ALA A 220 -1.33 26.50 16.02
CA ALA A 220 -1.25 25.23 16.75
C ALA A 220 0.21 24.78 16.88
N PRO A 221 1.04 25.43 17.72
CA PRO A 221 2.47 25.09 17.88
C PRO A 221 2.73 23.64 18.33
N GLU A 222 1.76 23.01 18.98
CA GLU A 222 1.79 21.61 19.42
C GLU A 222 1.85 20.60 18.27
N LEU A 223 1.63 21.00 17.02
CA LEU A 223 1.92 20.19 15.84
C LEU A 223 3.41 19.83 15.72
N GLY A 224 4.28 20.69 16.28
CA GLY A 224 5.73 20.52 16.18
C GLY A 224 6.24 20.61 14.73
N PRO A 225 7.45 20.18 14.44
CA PRO A 225 7.97 20.11 13.06
C PRO A 225 7.28 19.00 12.25
N LEU A 226 7.26 19.15 10.91
CA LEU A 226 6.86 18.09 10.00
C LEU A 226 8.04 17.13 9.80
N VAL A 227 7.89 15.90 10.27
CA VAL A 227 8.86 14.82 10.11
C VAL A 227 8.43 13.92 8.96
N ILE A 228 9.34 13.69 8.01
CA ILE A 228 9.11 12.89 6.81
C ILE A 228 9.96 11.62 6.87
N VAL A 229 9.27 10.47 6.85
CA VAL A 229 9.88 9.14 6.88
C VAL A 229 9.56 8.39 5.59
N GLY A 230 10.59 7.83 4.98
CA GLY A 230 10.47 7.05 3.77
C GLY A 230 11.56 7.35 2.74
N PRO A 231 11.63 6.56 1.68
CA PRO A 231 12.67 6.74 0.65
C PRO A 231 12.42 8.00 -0.17
N SER A 232 13.50 8.49 -0.79
CA SER A 232 13.35 9.42 -1.92
C SER A 232 12.61 8.70 -3.05
N GLY A 233 11.59 9.34 -3.59
CA GLY A 233 10.87 8.87 -4.76
C GLY A 233 11.46 9.45 -6.06
N TRP A 234 10.59 9.75 -7.01
CA TRP A 234 10.92 10.40 -8.27
C TRP A 234 10.36 11.84 -8.29
N GLY A 235 10.94 12.68 -9.15
CA GLY A 235 10.61 14.10 -9.20
C GLY A 235 11.33 14.91 -8.12
N SER A 236 11.33 16.24 -8.27
CA SER A 236 11.81 17.18 -7.26
C SER A 236 10.67 17.51 -6.29
N VAL A 237 10.93 17.36 -5.01
CA VAL A 237 10.01 17.78 -3.93
C VAL A 237 10.80 18.74 -3.03
N THR A 238 10.41 20.00 -3.02
CA THR A 238 11.04 21.04 -2.18
C THR A 238 10.38 21.03 -0.81
N LEU A 239 11.17 20.96 0.25
CA LEU A 239 10.74 20.83 1.64
C LEU A 239 11.57 21.75 2.52
N ASP A 240 11.20 23.04 2.55
CA ASP A 240 12.01 24.08 3.21
C ASP A 240 11.98 23.99 4.75
N ASP A 241 10.89 23.48 5.36
CA ASP A 241 10.67 23.44 6.81
C ASP A 241 10.36 22.02 7.35
N ALA A 242 10.75 20.98 6.64
CA ALA A 242 10.50 19.62 7.07
C ALA A 242 11.79 18.85 7.39
N VAL A 243 11.73 18.02 8.44
CA VAL A 243 12.83 17.14 8.84
C VAL A 243 12.72 15.81 8.13
N VAL A 244 13.68 15.47 7.27
CA VAL A 244 13.67 14.24 6.48
C VAL A 244 14.60 13.21 7.11
N ILE A 245 14.03 12.13 7.65
CA ILE A 245 14.79 11.04 8.31
C ILE A 245 15.21 9.94 7.31
N GLY A 246 14.43 9.75 6.22
CA GLY A 246 14.67 8.64 5.31
C GLY A 246 13.99 7.34 5.74
N ARG A 247 14.55 6.18 5.33
CA ARG A 247 13.98 4.87 5.68
C ARG A 247 14.31 4.50 7.12
N VAL A 248 13.33 3.92 7.82
CA VAL A 248 13.48 3.34 9.16
C VAL A 248 13.00 1.87 9.16
N THR A 249 13.28 1.14 10.23
CA THR A 249 12.71 -0.21 10.41
C THR A 249 11.19 -0.13 10.64
N ARG A 250 10.49 -1.25 10.51
CA ARG A 250 9.03 -1.30 10.74
C ARG A 250 8.66 -0.97 12.18
N GLU A 251 9.44 -1.47 13.14
CA GLU A 251 9.24 -1.22 14.56
C GLU A 251 9.40 0.27 14.90
N LEU A 252 10.42 0.93 14.33
CA LEU A 252 10.63 2.37 14.47
C LEU A 252 9.49 3.16 13.81
N LEU A 253 9.03 2.76 12.63
CA LEU A 253 7.90 3.41 11.97
C LEU A 253 6.61 3.32 12.82
N ARG A 254 6.34 2.14 13.39
CA ARG A 254 5.22 1.96 14.31
C ARG A 254 5.35 2.82 15.56
N GLY A 255 6.58 2.92 16.11
CA GLY A 255 6.88 3.81 17.22
C GLY A 255 6.64 5.28 16.87
N LEU A 256 7.08 5.72 15.69
CA LEU A 256 6.83 7.07 15.18
C LEU A 256 5.32 7.34 14.99
N TYR A 257 4.56 6.38 14.46
CA TYR A 257 3.10 6.50 14.40
C TYR A 257 2.51 6.69 15.80
N ARG A 258 2.86 5.83 16.77
CA ARG A 258 2.35 5.90 18.14
C ARG A 258 2.62 7.25 18.82
N ASP A 259 3.82 7.82 18.59
CA ASP A 259 4.33 8.98 19.33
C ASP A 259 4.05 10.32 18.62
N ALA A 260 3.65 10.30 17.33
CA ALA A 260 3.30 11.49 16.58
C ALA A 260 2.08 12.21 17.19
N THR A 261 2.11 13.55 17.20
CA THR A 261 0.96 14.39 17.56
C THR A 261 -0.19 14.14 16.60
N VAL A 262 0.12 14.10 15.31
CA VAL A 262 -0.80 13.74 14.22
C VAL A 262 -0.01 13.10 13.07
N VAL A 263 -0.61 12.12 12.41
CA VAL A 263 -0.10 11.56 11.17
C VAL A 263 -0.86 12.17 10.00
N ALA A 264 -0.14 12.84 9.11
CA ALA A 264 -0.71 13.54 7.97
C ALA A 264 -0.37 12.83 6.66
N TYR A 265 -1.38 12.35 5.95
CA TYR A 265 -1.23 11.64 4.69
C TYR A 265 -2.31 12.10 3.70
N VAL A 266 -1.98 13.09 2.87
CA VAL A 266 -2.94 13.79 1.99
C VAL A 266 -2.58 13.68 0.50
N PRO A 267 -2.46 12.45 -0.06
CA PRO A 267 -2.14 12.26 -1.47
C PRO A 267 -3.22 12.86 -2.36
N ARG A 268 -2.85 13.27 -3.59
CA ARG A 268 -3.82 13.71 -4.61
C ARG A 268 -4.72 12.55 -5.05
N ASN A 269 -4.11 11.39 -5.20
CA ASN A 269 -4.77 10.14 -5.53
C ASN A 269 -4.05 8.95 -4.92
N GLU A 270 -4.80 7.92 -4.55
CA GLU A 270 -4.25 6.70 -3.95
C GLU A 270 -5.07 5.47 -4.35
N GLY A 271 -4.39 4.32 -4.54
CA GLY A 271 -5.07 3.06 -4.79
C GLY A 271 -5.78 2.50 -3.56
N TRP A 272 -5.12 2.57 -2.40
CA TRP A 272 -5.66 2.17 -1.10
C TRP A 272 -5.27 3.15 0.01
N GLY A 273 -3.97 3.28 0.31
CA GLY A 273 -3.45 4.11 1.39
C GLY A 273 -3.20 3.30 2.67
N LEU A 274 -2.11 2.53 2.71
CA LEU A 274 -1.70 1.78 3.91
C LEU A 274 -1.27 2.68 5.08
N PRO A 275 -0.51 3.79 4.88
CA PRO A 275 0.00 4.59 5.99
C PRO A 275 -1.05 5.10 6.98
N PRO A 276 -2.23 5.60 6.57
CA PRO A 276 -3.30 5.96 7.50
C PRO A 276 -3.82 4.79 8.32
N VAL A 277 -3.95 3.60 7.72
CA VAL A 277 -4.40 2.38 8.42
C VAL A 277 -3.35 1.94 9.43
N GLU A 278 -2.07 1.95 9.05
CA GLU A 278 -0.95 1.64 9.95
C GLU A 278 -0.90 2.60 11.14
N ALA A 279 -1.15 3.90 10.92
CA ALA A 279 -1.21 4.90 11.97
C ALA A 279 -2.39 4.68 12.92
N LEU A 280 -3.60 4.44 12.40
CA LEU A 280 -4.78 4.11 13.21
C LEU A 280 -4.57 2.85 14.05
N ALA A 281 -3.90 1.84 13.52
CA ALA A 281 -3.55 0.61 14.25
C ALA A 281 -2.62 0.89 15.44
N GLN A 282 -1.85 1.99 15.43
CA GLN A 282 -1.07 2.48 16.59
C GLN A 282 -1.87 3.43 17.48
N GLY A 283 -3.11 3.76 17.12
CA GLY A 283 -3.98 4.67 17.86
C GLY A 283 -3.69 6.16 17.58
N SER A 284 -3.01 6.48 16.52
CA SER A 284 -2.64 7.86 16.15
C SER A 284 -3.83 8.67 15.68
N ARG A 285 -3.81 9.99 15.91
CA ARG A 285 -4.64 10.92 15.15
C ARG A 285 -4.21 10.91 13.69
N VAL A 286 -5.16 10.92 12.78
CA VAL A 286 -4.88 10.86 11.34
C VAL A 286 -5.63 11.97 10.61
N VAL A 287 -4.88 12.72 9.81
CA VAL A 287 -5.42 13.62 8.77
C VAL A 287 -5.13 12.99 7.41
N SER A 288 -6.16 12.83 6.59
CA SER A 288 -6.00 12.22 5.26
C SER A 288 -6.80 12.96 4.20
N SER A 289 -6.51 12.65 2.94
CA SER A 289 -7.31 13.20 1.84
C SER A 289 -8.62 12.44 1.63
N THR A 290 -9.64 13.14 1.15
CA THR A 290 -10.92 12.56 0.73
C THR A 290 -10.76 11.51 -0.39
N THR A 291 -9.61 11.50 -1.06
CA THR A 291 -9.25 10.58 -2.15
C THR A 291 -8.53 9.31 -1.68
N THR A 292 -8.34 9.11 -0.36
CA THR A 292 -7.68 7.92 0.21
C THR A 292 -8.71 6.84 0.53
N PRO A 293 -8.82 5.75 -0.26
CA PRO A 293 -9.93 4.80 -0.16
C PRO A 293 -10.02 4.09 1.20
N SER A 294 -8.87 3.78 1.82
CA SER A 294 -8.79 3.01 3.07
C SER A 294 -9.46 3.70 4.27
N VAL A 295 -9.56 5.03 4.25
CA VAL A 295 -10.00 5.81 5.41
C VAL A 295 -11.09 6.83 5.10
N ARG A 296 -11.51 6.98 3.85
CA ARG A 296 -12.48 8.02 3.46
C ARG A 296 -13.85 7.91 4.14
N ALA A 297 -14.21 6.76 4.68
CA ALA A 297 -15.44 6.52 5.43
C ALA A 297 -15.19 6.31 6.94
N ASN A 298 -13.94 6.50 7.41
CA ASN A 298 -13.58 6.28 8.80
C ASN A 298 -13.85 7.53 9.64
N ALA A 299 -14.75 7.45 10.61
CA ALA A 299 -15.15 8.55 11.46
C ALA A 299 -14.04 9.05 12.41
N GLU A 300 -12.99 8.26 12.63
CA GLU A 300 -11.84 8.64 13.46
C GLU A 300 -10.77 9.45 12.70
N VAL A 301 -11.00 9.75 11.39
CA VAL A 301 -10.04 10.44 10.51
C VAL A 301 -10.57 11.82 10.13
N ASP A 302 -9.72 12.84 10.22
CA ASP A 302 -10.01 14.18 9.73
C ASP A 302 -9.67 14.24 8.24
N LEU A 303 -10.68 14.39 7.40
CA LEU A 303 -10.53 14.45 5.95
C LEU A 303 -10.39 15.86 5.43
N ALA A 304 -9.55 16.03 4.40
CA ALA A 304 -9.37 17.29 3.68
C ALA A 304 -9.37 17.09 2.16
N ASP A 305 -9.76 18.10 1.42
CA ASP A 305 -9.47 18.16 -0.01
C ASP A 305 -7.96 18.26 -0.22
N PRO A 306 -7.33 17.30 -0.93
CA PRO A 306 -5.88 17.30 -1.15
C PRO A 306 -5.40 18.49 -2.00
N LEU A 307 -6.27 19.20 -2.70
CA LEU A 307 -5.89 20.30 -3.55
C LEU A 307 -6.00 21.66 -2.84
N ASP A 308 -6.62 21.71 -1.66
CA ASP A 308 -6.86 22.91 -0.87
C ASP A 308 -5.94 22.96 0.36
N VAL A 309 -5.01 23.94 0.38
CA VAL A 309 -4.05 24.15 1.47
C VAL A 309 -4.77 24.52 2.78
N ASP A 310 -5.79 25.37 2.70
CA ASP A 310 -6.53 25.84 3.87
C ASP A 310 -7.35 24.68 4.48
N ALA A 311 -7.99 23.87 3.64
CA ALA A 311 -8.71 22.68 4.09
C ALA A 311 -7.80 21.67 4.81
N ILE A 312 -6.56 21.47 4.31
CA ILE A 312 -5.56 20.61 4.97
C ILE A 312 -5.12 21.22 6.30
N ALA A 313 -4.84 22.55 6.34
CA ALA A 313 -4.44 23.23 7.56
C ALA A 313 -5.55 23.19 8.62
N ASP A 314 -6.80 23.37 8.22
CA ASP A 314 -7.97 23.24 9.10
C ASP A 314 -8.13 21.82 9.64
N ALA A 315 -7.95 20.81 8.81
CA ALA A 315 -8.01 19.41 9.26
C ALA A 315 -6.92 19.09 10.29
N LEU A 316 -5.70 19.61 10.11
CA LEU A 316 -4.63 19.47 11.09
C LEU A 316 -5.01 20.09 12.43
N ARG A 317 -5.58 21.31 12.45
CA ARG A 317 -6.05 21.97 13.67
C ARG A 317 -7.20 21.21 14.32
N ARG A 318 -8.25 20.85 13.56
CA ARG A 318 -9.39 20.07 14.07
C ARG A 318 -8.96 18.74 14.71
N SER A 319 -7.93 18.10 14.19
CA SER A 319 -7.43 16.85 14.76
C SER A 319 -6.95 17.00 16.21
N LEU A 320 -6.53 18.20 16.62
CA LEU A 320 -6.05 18.53 17.95
C LEU A 320 -7.18 18.92 18.92
N GLU A 321 -8.34 19.36 18.44
CA GLU A 321 -9.48 19.77 19.27
C GLU A 321 -10.04 18.62 20.11
N ARG A 322 -9.90 17.38 19.62
CA ARG A 322 -10.33 16.19 20.32
C ARG A 322 -9.24 15.72 21.29
N PRO A 323 -9.55 15.46 22.57
CA PRO A 323 -8.57 14.93 23.52
C PRO A 323 -7.96 13.60 23.06
N ASP A 324 -6.65 13.43 23.28
CA ASP A 324 -5.94 12.18 22.94
C ASP A 324 -5.90 11.24 24.16
N THR A 325 -7.07 10.74 24.58
CA THR A 325 -7.19 9.83 25.72
C THR A 325 -6.90 8.38 25.31
N PRO A 326 -6.61 7.49 26.28
CA PRO A 326 -6.48 6.05 26.02
C PRO A 326 -7.70 5.45 25.29
N GLU A 327 -8.91 5.93 25.63
CA GLU A 327 -10.17 5.50 25.00
C GLU A 327 -10.27 5.97 23.55
N ALA A 328 -9.87 7.22 23.26
CA ALA A 328 -9.82 7.73 21.90
C ALA A 328 -8.80 6.94 21.04
N ARG A 329 -7.63 6.63 21.60
CA ARG A 329 -6.64 5.76 20.96
C ARG A 329 -7.17 4.35 20.72
N ALA A 330 -7.93 3.80 21.68
CA ALA A 330 -8.57 2.49 21.53
C ALA A 330 -9.62 2.48 20.42
N ARG A 331 -10.46 3.52 20.31
CA ARG A 331 -11.43 3.65 19.21
C ARG A 331 -10.75 3.70 17.85
N ARG A 332 -9.65 4.46 17.69
CA ARG A 332 -8.88 4.52 16.44
C ARG A 332 -8.32 3.16 16.07
N ARG A 333 -7.75 2.41 17.01
CA ARG A 333 -7.31 1.02 16.75
C ARG A 333 -8.47 0.13 16.34
N ALA A 334 -9.59 0.20 17.05
CA ALA A 334 -10.78 -0.59 16.75
C ALA A 334 -11.35 -0.31 15.37
N SER A 335 -11.24 0.95 14.88
CA SER A 335 -11.77 1.36 13.57
C SER A 335 -11.09 0.68 12.36
N VAL A 336 -9.95 0.04 12.58
CA VAL A 336 -9.19 -0.69 11.54
C VAL A 336 -8.87 -2.14 11.94
N ALA A 337 -9.47 -2.65 12.99
CA ALA A 337 -9.16 -3.98 13.55
C ALA A 337 -9.41 -5.13 12.54
N GLU A 338 -10.33 -4.96 11.61
CA GLU A 338 -10.62 -5.94 10.55
C GLU A 338 -9.65 -5.85 9.35
N LEU A 339 -8.89 -4.76 9.24
CA LEU A 339 -7.93 -4.57 8.16
C LEU A 339 -6.61 -5.27 8.51
N THR A 340 -6.58 -6.59 8.37
CA THR A 340 -5.42 -7.44 8.65
C THR A 340 -4.97 -8.20 7.41
N TRP A 341 -3.71 -8.62 7.36
CA TRP A 341 -3.24 -9.51 6.29
C TRP A 341 -3.88 -10.90 6.38
N ARG A 342 -4.27 -11.32 7.59
CA ARG A 342 -5.04 -12.54 7.77
C ARG A 342 -6.39 -12.47 7.05
N GLN A 343 -7.14 -11.36 7.19
CA GLN A 343 -8.40 -11.17 6.48
C GLN A 343 -8.16 -11.09 4.97
N CYS A 344 -7.11 -10.38 4.53
CA CYS A 344 -6.71 -10.35 3.12
C CYS A 344 -6.48 -11.75 2.54
N ALA A 345 -5.80 -12.63 3.28
CA ALA A 345 -5.58 -14.01 2.83
C ALA A 345 -6.89 -14.83 2.80
N LEU A 346 -7.78 -14.64 3.76
CA LEU A 346 -9.11 -15.28 3.78
C LEU A 346 -9.96 -14.83 2.59
N ASP A 347 -9.94 -13.55 2.24
CA ASP A 347 -10.64 -13.02 1.06
C ASP A 347 -10.11 -13.65 -0.24
N HIS A 348 -8.79 -13.83 -0.35
CA HIS A 348 -8.19 -14.52 -1.50
C HIS A 348 -8.62 -15.98 -1.55
N LEU A 349 -8.56 -16.69 -0.43
CA LEU A 349 -8.97 -18.09 -0.35
C LEU A 349 -10.44 -18.25 -0.72
N ALA A 350 -11.32 -17.37 -0.27
CA ALA A 350 -12.73 -17.35 -0.65
C ALA A 350 -12.88 -17.09 -2.15
N GLY A 351 -12.23 -16.04 -2.67
CA GLY A 351 -12.25 -15.72 -4.08
C GLY A 351 -11.67 -16.82 -4.98
N TRP A 352 -10.69 -17.60 -4.53
CA TRP A 352 -10.13 -18.72 -5.30
C TRP A 352 -11.01 -19.99 -5.27
N ARG A 353 -11.91 -20.14 -4.29
CA ARG A 353 -12.82 -21.29 -4.14
C ARG A 353 -14.20 -21.05 -4.74
N CYS A 354 -14.60 -19.81 -5.03
CA CYS A 354 -15.87 -19.54 -5.71
C CYS A 354 -15.89 -20.25 -7.08
N GLU A 355 -16.95 -21.02 -7.37
CA GLU A 355 -17.21 -21.63 -8.68
C GLU A 355 -17.80 -20.61 -9.67
#